data_ce679d22d710e9ef0c12a9c82a6e3220
#
_entry.id   ce679d22d710e9ef0c12a9c82a6e3220
#
_cell.length_a   1.000
_cell.length_b   1.000
_cell.length_c   1.000
_cell.angle_alpha   90.00
_cell.angle_beta   90.00
_cell.angle_gamma   90.00
#
_symmetry.space_group_name_H-M   'P 1'
#
loop_
_entity.id
_entity.type
_entity.pdbx_description
1 polymer ?
#
loop_
_entity_poly.entity_id
_entity_poly.type
_entity_poly.pdbx_seq_one_letter_code
_entity_poly.pdbx_strand_id
1 'polypeptide(L)'
;MLSSHLPNQPINLYQAKKRSNLQVASVPQIPLLESMGLRIGTNVTLQNRYALGGPVLLRVEDAYSIALGKDIAQQIAVNEVVINDIAVNNIAGNEVTYDG
;
A
#
# COMPACT_ATOMS: atom_id res chain seq x y z
N MET A 1 -10.72 -1.06 23.90
CA MET A 1 -11.65 -1.30 22.88
C MET A 1 -11.01 -1.75 21.61
N LEU A 2 -11.69 -2.54 20.91
CA LEU A 2 -11.12 -3.06 19.72
C LEU A 2 -11.04 -2.02 18.66
N SER A 3 -10.05 -2.15 17.85
CA SER A 3 -9.95 -1.31 16.70
C SER A 3 -11.14 -1.53 15.80
N SER A 4 -11.66 -0.48 15.24
CA SER A 4 -12.77 -0.60 14.32
C SER A 4 -12.28 -1.08 12.96
N HIS A 5 -10.98 -1.10 12.73
CA HIS A 5 -10.46 -1.48 11.42
C HIS A 5 -10.08 -2.95 11.41
N LEU A 6 -10.67 -3.69 10.49
CA LEU A 6 -10.31 -5.09 10.29
C LEU A 6 -9.25 -5.19 9.22
N PRO A 7 -8.39 -6.21 9.30
CA PRO A 7 -7.28 -6.32 8.35
C PRO A 7 -7.72 -6.39 6.89
N ASN A 8 -8.94 -6.87 6.63
CA ASN A 8 -9.39 -7.01 5.27
C ASN A 8 -10.16 -5.80 4.76
N GLN A 9 -10.41 -4.83 5.60
CA GLN A 9 -11.22 -3.70 5.18
C GLN A 9 -10.37 -2.63 4.54
N PRO A 10 -10.79 -2.10 3.40
CA PRO A 10 -10.03 -1.03 2.78
C PRO A 10 -10.06 0.25 3.61
N ILE A 11 -9.00 0.99 3.54
CA ILE A 11 -8.93 2.32 4.14
C ILE A 11 -8.51 3.28 3.03
N ASN A 12 -8.74 4.57 3.27
CA ASN A 12 -8.31 5.50 2.24
C ASN A 12 -6.79 5.66 2.32
N LEU A 13 -6.18 5.84 1.16
CA LEU A 13 -4.74 5.87 1.05
C LEU A 13 -4.12 6.97 1.91
N TYR A 14 -4.80 8.09 2.04
CA TYR A 14 -4.24 9.21 2.80
C TYR A 14 -4.07 8.89 4.28
N GLN A 15 -4.84 7.92 4.77
CA GLN A 15 -4.79 7.51 6.17
C GLN A 15 -3.97 6.25 6.40
N ALA A 16 -3.40 5.70 5.36
CA ALA A 16 -2.62 4.48 5.50
C ALA A 16 -1.35 4.75 6.30
N LYS A 17 -0.81 3.69 6.88
CA LYS A 17 0.39 3.81 7.69
C LYS A 17 1.60 3.96 6.80
N LYS A 18 2.50 4.85 7.18
CA LYS A 18 3.73 5.04 6.42
C LYS A 18 4.55 3.76 6.42
N ARG A 19 5.18 3.51 5.30
CA ARG A 19 6.06 2.36 5.11
C ARG A 19 5.34 1.02 5.16
N SER A 20 4.03 1.05 5.00
CA SER A 20 3.27 -0.18 4.95
C SER A 20 3.11 -0.63 3.51
N ASN A 21 2.99 -1.93 3.35
CA ASN A 21 2.72 -2.52 2.03
C ASN A 21 1.22 -2.58 1.85
N LEU A 22 0.76 -2.08 0.72
CA LEU A 22 -0.66 -1.91 0.47
C LEU A 22 -1.01 -2.43 -0.90
N GLN A 23 -2.26 -2.78 -1.09
CA GLN A 23 -2.76 -3.16 -2.39
C GLN A 23 -3.98 -2.29 -2.69
N VAL A 24 -4.04 -1.74 -3.88
CA VAL A 24 -5.13 -0.86 -4.26
C VAL A 24 -6.42 -1.65 -4.37
N ALA A 25 -7.45 -1.21 -3.65
CA ALA A 25 -8.75 -1.85 -3.65
C ALA A 25 -9.74 -1.13 -4.56
N SER A 26 -9.64 0.19 -4.65
CA SER A 26 -10.46 0.94 -5.58
C SER A 26 -9.80 2.27 -5.90
N VAL A 27 -10.10 2.80 -7.08
CA VAL A 27 -9.59 4.10 -7.50
C VAL A 27 -10.73 4.89 -8.12
N PRO A 28 -10.67 6.22 -8.04
CA PRO A 28 -11.66 7.02 -8.74
C PRO A 28 -11.39 6.96 -10.25
N GLN A 29 -12.40 7.28 -11.03
CA GLN A 29 -12.25 7.22 -12.48
C GLN A 29 -11.56 8.48 -12.98
N ILE A 30 -10.29 8.54 -12.76
CA ILE A 30 -9.44 9.63 -13.22
C ILE A 30 -8.41 9.02 -14.14
N PRO A 31 -8.47 9.30 -15.44
CA PRO A 31 -7.59 8.64 -16.40
C PRO A 31 -6.11 8.76 -16.06
N LEU A 32 -5.70 9.86 -15.45
CA LEU A 32 -4.31 10.04 -15.09
C LEU A 32 -3.82 8.94 -14.15
N LEU A 33 -4.68 8.48 -13.24
CA LEU A 33 -4.27 7.45 -12.28
C LEU A 33 -3.93 6.16 -12.99
N GLU A 34 -4.73 5.81 -13.99
CA GLU A 34 -4.45 4.59 -14.75
C GLU A 34 -3.14 4.74 -15.51
N SER A 35 -2.87 5.91 -16.05
CA SER A 35 -1.62 6.17 -16.75
C SER A 35 -0.43 6.06 -15.81
N MET A 36 -0.64 6.32 -14.52
CA MET A 36 0.39 6.21 -13.52
C MET A 36 0.54 4.80 -12.97
N GLY A 37 -0.25 3.87 -13.48
CA GLY A 37 -0.17 2.49 -13.03
C GLY A 37 -1.02 2.15 -11.83
N LEU A 38 -1.89 3.05 -11.40
CA LEU A 38 -2.73 2.80 -10.24
C LEU A 38 -4.04 2.17 -10.66
N ARG A 39 -4.17 0.89 -10.40
CA ARG A 39 -5.36 0.11 -10.72
C ARG A 39 -5.69 -0.78 -9.53
N ILE A 40 -6.88 -1.33 -9.55
CA ILE A 40 -7.24 -2.31 -8.54
C ILE A 40 -6.25 -3.46 -8.62
N GLY A 41 -5.68 -3.83 -7.49
CA GLY A 41 -4.70 -4.90 -7.40
C GLY A 41 -3.25 -4.45 -7.44
N THR A 42 -2.99 -3.19 -7.78
CA THR A 42 -1.61 -2.68 -7.81
C THR A 42 -1.03 -2.67 -6.41
N ASN A 43 0.19 -3.12 -6.27
CA ASN A 43 0.89 -3.08 -4.98
C ASN A 43 1.62 -1.77 -4.84
N VAL A 44 1.46 -1.13 -3.70
CA VAL A 44 2.07 0.17 -3.45
C VAL A 44 2.59 0.22 -2.03
N THR A 45 3.52 1.12 -1.79
CA THR A 45 4.03 1.38 -0.44
C THR A 45 3.92 2.87 -0.19
N LEU A 46 3.30 3.25 0.91
CA LEU A 46 3.22 4.66 1.27
C LEU A 46 4.56 5.06 1.87
N GLN A 47 5.33 5.83 1.12
CA GLN A 47 6.66 6.21 1.57
C GLN A 47 6.62 7.39 2.52
N ASN A 48 5.75 8.33 2.26
CA ASN A 48 5.68 9.52 3.10
C ASN A 48 4.34 10.22 2.91
N ARG A 49 3.95 10.93 3.94
CA ARG A 49 2.78 11.80 3.88
C ARG A 49 3.24 13.12 4.43
N TYR A 50 3.26 14.13 3.59
CA TYR A 50 3.81 15.41 4.00
C TYR A 50 2.81 16.18 4.87
N ALA A 51 3.35 16.95 5.78
CA ALA A 51 2.55 17.62 6.81
C ALA A 51 1.62 18.66 6.23
N LEU A 52 0.67 19.07 7.04
CA LEU A 52 -0.23 20.19 6.73
C LEU A 52 -1.07 19.95 5.48
N GLY A 53 -1.55 18.72 5.35
CA GLY A 53 -2.38 18.39 4.19
C GLY A 53 -1.62 18.26 2.90
N GLY A 54 -0.31 18.04 2.99
CA GLY A 54 0.50 17.89 1.79
C GLY A 54 0.27 16.56 1.08
N PRO A 55 0.97 16.34 -0.02
CA PRO A 55 0.78 15.13 -0.81
C PRO A 55 1.33 13.90 -0.11
N VAL A 56 1.02 12.74 -0.66
CA VAL A 56 1.66 11.49 -0.26
C VAL A 56 2.65 11.10 -1.34
N LEU A 57 3.72 10.47 -0.93
CA LEU A 57 4.71 9.90 -1.83
C LEU A 57 4.49 8.41 -1.82
N LEU A 58 4.22 7.85 -2.97
CA LEU A 58 3.79 6.47 -3.11
C LEU A 58 4.75 5.74 -4.03
N ARG A 59 5.25 4.59 -3.59
CA ARG A 59 6.07 3.75 -4.44
C ARG A 59 5.18 2.71 -5.09
N VAL A 60 5.21 2.65 -6.41
CA VAL A 60 4.31 1.79 -7.17
C VAL A 60 5.08 0.57 -7.62
N GLU A 61 4.62 -0.61 -7.21
CA GLU A 61 5.17 -1.90 -7.62
C GLU A 61 6.69 -2.01 -7.42
N ASP A 62 7.20 -1.30 -6.42
CA ASP A 62 8.65 -1.23 -6.19
C ASP A 62 9.44 -0.72 -7.38
N ALA A 63 8.79 -0.11 -8.33
CA ALA A 63 9.43 0.31 -9.57
C ALA A 63 9.69 1.81 -9.64
N TYR A 64 8.78 2.61 -9.16
CA TYR A 64 8.93 4.06 -9.24
C TYR A 64 8.05 4.72 -8.18
N SER A 65 8.28 5.99 -7.94
CA SER A 65 7.52 6.75 -6.96
C SER A 65 6.72 7.84 -7.64
N ILE A 66 5.54 8.12 -7.10
CA ILE A 66 4.70 9.20 -7.57
C ILE A 66 4.22 9.99 -6.38
N ALA A 67 3.86 11.24 -6.60
CA ALA A 67 3.28 12.08 -5.56
C ALA A 67 1.82 12.30 -5.90
N LEU A 68 0.94 12.13 -4.92
CA LEU A 68 -0.48 12.34 -5.10
C LEU A 68 -0.96 13.35 -4.07
N GLY A 69 -1.71 14.33 -4.53
CA GLY A 69 -2.30 15.30 -3.64
C GLY A 69 -3.31 14.64 -2.70
N LYS A 70 -3.59 15.31 -1.60
CA LYS A 70 -4.48 14.80 -0.59
C LYS A 70 -5.85 14.45 -1.15
N ASP A 71 -6.41 15.32 -1.99
CA ASP A 71 -7.76 15.09 -2.51
C ASP A 71 -7.85 13.79 -3.28
N ILE A 72 -6.85 13.50 -4.09
CA ILE A 72 -6.85 12.27 -4.88
C ILE A 72 -6.58 11.08 -3.97
N ALA A 73 -5.62 11.21 -3.09
CA ALA A 73 -5.25 10.10 -2.19
C ALA A 73 -6.43 9.67 -1.33
N GLN A 74 -7.27 10.61 -0.93
CA GLN A 74 -8.43 10.28 -0.12
C GLN A 74 -9.49 9.49 -0.88
N GLN A 75 -9.42 9.49 -2.20
CA GLN A 75 -10.38 8.76 -3.02
C GLN A 75 -9.87 7.36 -3.41
N ILE A 76 -8.68 7.00 -3.03
CA ILE A 76 -8.11 5.70 -3.34
C ILE A 76 -8.23 4.84 -2.10
N ALA A 77 -8.85 3.67 -2.24
CA ALA A 77 -8.95 2.73 -1.13
C ALA A 77 -7.87 1.67 -1.28
N VAL A 78 -7.26 1.31 -0.18
CA VAL A 78 -6.19 0.31 -0.15
C VAL A 78 -6.43 -0.69 0.95
N ASN A 79 -5.91 -1.89 0.77
CA ASN A 79 -5.88 -2.91 1.81
C ASN A 79 -4.45 -3.07 2.26
N GLU A 80 -4.26 -3.31 3.54
CA GLU A 80 -2.93 -3.65 4.04
C GLU A 80 -2.59 -5.07 3.63
N VAL A 81 -1.36 -5.26 3.18
CA VAL A 81 -0.87 -6.57 2.79
C VAL A 81 -0.10 -7.12 3.97
N VAL A 82 -0.55 -8.26 4.47
CA VAL A 82 0.12 -8.90 5.58
C VAL A 82 1.10 -9.92 5.02
N ILE A 83 2.36 -9.74 5.32
CA ILE A 83 3.38 -10.64 4.85
C ILE A 83 3.68 -11.62 5.94
N ASN A 84 3.28 -12.83 5.69
CA ASN A 84 3.44 -13.86 6.68
C ASN A 84 4.57 -14.75 6.44
N ASP A 85 5.42 -14.36 5.62
CA ASP A 85 6.51 -15.21 5.31
C ASP A 85 7.37 -15.29 6.44
N ILE A 86 7.09 -14.58 7.26
CA ILE A 86 7.82 -14.66 8.26
C ILE A 86 7.80 -15.81 8.72
N ALA A 87 7.20 -16.01 8.44
CA ALA A 87 7.13 -17.09 8.87
C ALA A 87 7.81 -17.93 8.13
N VAL A 88 7.99 -17.90 7.81
CA VAL A 88 8.43 -18.54 7.24
C VAL A 88 9.56 -18.70 7.19
N ASN A 89 9.62 -18.32 7.30
CA ASN A 89 10.31 -18.41 7.47
C ASN A 89 10.89 -18.92 7.76
N ASN A 90 10.84 -19.01 7.65
CA ASN A 90 11.22 -19.28 8.02
C ASN A 90 11.58 -20.09 7.88
N ILE A 91 11.58 -20.30 7.48
CA ILE A 91 11.77 -20.84 7.41
C ILE A 91 12.37 -21.38 7.11
N ALA A 92 12.53 -21.40 6.84
CA ALA A 92 12.98 -21.67 6.72
C ALA A 92 13.66 -22.05 6.49
N GLY A 93 13.86 -22.05 6.19
CA GLY A 93 14.23 -22.14 6.17
C GLY A 93 14.77 -22.44 5.74
N ASN A 94 14.78 -22.30 5.56
CA ASN A 94 14.94 -22.25 5.30
C ASN A 94 15.32 -22.53 4.84
N GLU A 95 15.27 -22.59 4.62
CA GLU A 95 15.29 -22.48 4.33
C GLU A 95 15.63 -22.68 3.96
N VAL A 96 15.98 -23.03 3.77
CA VAL A 96 16.02 -22.83 3.57
C VAL A 96 16.53 -23.02 3.03
N THR A 97 16.68 -23.24 2.71
CA THR A 97 16.82 -23.07 2.44
C THR A 97 17.47 -23.21 2.02
N TYR A 98 17.71 -23.38 1.73
CA TYR A 98 17.98 -23.23 1.59
C TYR A 98 18.52 -23.77 1.55
N ASP A 99 18.76 -24.30 1.22
CA ASP A 99 18.96 -24.55 1.45
C ASP A 99 19.11 -24.72 1.54
N GLY A 100 19.16 -25.20 1.17
CA GLY A 100 18.91 -25.05 1.55
C GLY A 100 18.96 -24.97 1.60
#